data_7af7d538f25f1bf28d4c4dc3889dcea8
#
_entry.id   7af7d538f25f1bf28d4c4dc3889dcea8
#
_cell.length_a   1.000
_cell.length_b   1.000
_cell.length_c   1.000
_cell.angle_alpha   90.00
_cell.angle_beta   90.00
_cell.angle_gamma   90.00
#
_symmetry.space_group_name_H-M   'P 1'
#
loop_
_entity.id
_entity.type
_entity.pdbx_description
1 polymer ?
#
loop_
_entity_poly.entity_id
_entity_poly.type
_entity_poly.pdbx_seq_one_letter_code
_entity_poly.pdbx_strand_id
1 'polypeptide(L)'
;SFENFYFWGKTILSDFDDVDKNLADAAKLYTTLSEEKEIEDMFEFLDQNQKDILSQYFADFKKLYSTESKLKQNFTKVWNCLFEVYSLYKQTLVEYGIAYSGMIYRDLVERLEAEEENFADDIFAFVGFNVLNSSERAIFHHIKDKHTTLYFWDYDTYYTSNRLNEAGLFMRKNIEEFPHDESFSQNNFSKIASNDGSLNIISTT
;
A
#
# COMPACT_ATOMS: atom_id res chain seq x y z
N SER A 1 -0.47 -30.55 -1.27
CA SER A 1 -0.25 -30.69 -2.73
C SER A 1 0.60 -29.53 -3.23
N PHE A 2 1.24 -29.66 -4.39
CA PHE A 2 2.03 -28.60 -5.03
C PHE A 2 1.18 -27.34 -5.30
N GLU A 3 -0.07 -27.50 -5.69
CA GLU A 3 -1.01 -26.40 -5.93
C GLU A 3 -1.25 -25.54 -4.69
N ASN A 4 -1.42 -26.17 -3.53
CA ASN A 4 -1.57 -25.43 -2.26
C ASN A 4 -0.29 -24.66 -1.90
N PHE A 5 0.88 -25.27 -2.10
CA PHE A 5 2.16 -24.62 -1.87
C PHE A 5 2.33 -23.40 -2.80
N TYR A 6 2.00 -23.53 -4.07
CA TYR A 6 2.08 -22.44 -5.05
C TYR A 6 1.14 -21.27 -4.69
N PHE A 7 -0.10 -21.58 -4.32
CA PHE A 7 -1.08 -20.57 -3.93
C PHE A 7 -0.61 -19.76 -2.71
N TRP A 8 -0.21 -20.44 -1.63
CA TRP A 8 0.29 -19.77 -0.43
C TRP A 8 1.60 -19.04 -0.67
N GLY A 9 2.49 -19.62 -1.44
CA GLY A 9 3.74 -18.96 -1.81
C GLY A 9 3.51 -17.64 -2.55
N LYS A 10 2.60 -17.63 -3.51
CA LYS A 10 2.23 -16.42 -4.24
C LYS A 10 1.63 -15.34 -3.32
N THR A 11 0.79 -15.72 -2.37
CA THR A 11 0.21 -14.79 -1.39
C THR A 11 1.31 -14.17 -0.52
N ILE A 12 2.20 -14.99 0.04
CA ILE A 12 3.32 -14.52 0.88
C ILE A 12 4.25 -13.58 0.08
N LEU A 13 4.52 -13.89 -1.18
CA LEU A 13 5.35 -13.02 -2.02
C LEU A 13 4.68 -11.68 -2.31
N SER A 14 3.36 -11.64 -2.45
CA SER A 14 2.60 -10.38 -2.56
C SER A 14 2.69 -9.58 -1.27
N ASP A 15 2.59 -10.23 -0.11
CA ASP A 15 2.73 -9.56 1.20
C ASP A 15 4.15 -8.99 1.38
N PHE A 16 5.19 -9.70 0.95
CA PHE A 16 6.57 -9.19 0.99
C PHE A 16 6.76 -7.98 0.07
N ASP A 17 6.16 -8.00 -1.11
CA ASP A 17 6.17 -6.87 -2.03
C ASP A 17 5.48 -5.63 -1.42
N ASP A 18 4.36 -5.83 -0.74
CA ASP A 18 3.62 -4.77 -0.05
C ASP A 18 4.39 -4.22 1.17
N VAL A 19 5.06 -5.07 1.94
CA VAL A 19 5.94 -4.67 3.05
C VAL A 19 7.04 -3.75 2.56
N ASP A 20 7.68 -4.09 1.45
CA ASP A 20 8.76 -3.27 0.88
C ASP A 20 8.24 -1.98 0.23
N LYS A 21 7.16 -2.03 -0.54
CA LYS A 21 6.51 -0.84 -1.14
C LYS A 21 6.06 0.18 -0.11
N ASN A 22 5.62 -0.29 1.05
CA ASN A 22 5.16 0.58 2.12
C ASN A 22 6.26 0.93 3.14
N LEU A 23 7.51 0.55 2.88
CA LEU A 23 8.67 0.81 3.75
C LEU A 23 8.45 0.32 5.19
N ALA A 24 7.61 -0.71 5.36
CA ALA A 24 7.32 -1.25 6.67
C ALA A 24 8.55 -1.93 7.28
N ASP A 25 8.71 -1.81 8.60
CA ASP A 25 9.73 -2.55 9.35
C ASP A 25 9.30 -4.02 9.45
N ALA A 26 9.85 -4.85 8.57
CA ALA A 26 9.51 -6.27 8.50
C ALA A 26 9.84 -7.02 9.81
N ALA A 27 10.96 -6.67 10.48
CA ALA A 27 11.33 -7.28 11.74
C ALA A 27 10.28 -6.99 12.81
N LYS A 28 9.88 -5.73 12.94
CA LYS A 28 8.85 -5.31 13.88
C LYS A 28 7.47 -5.89 13.51
N LEU A 29 7.09 -5.85 12.23
CA LEU A 29 5.80 -6.36 11.75
C LEU A 29 5.62 -7.84 12.11
N TYR A 30 6.61 -8.68 11.81
CA TYR A 30 6.51 -10.11 12.01
C TYR A 30 6.74 -10.56 13.46
N THR A 31 7.35 -9.72 14.30
CA THR A 31 7.49 -10.00 15.75
C THR A 31 6.27 -9.53 16.55
N THR A 32 5.71 -8.37 16.22
CA THR A 32 4.60 -7.77 16.97
C THR A 32 3.32 -8.62 16.91
N LEU A 33 3.04 -9.26 15.76
CA LEU A 33 1.86 -10.12 15.61
C LEU A 33 1.97 -11.47 16.37
N SER A 34 3.07 -11.76 17.03
CA SER A 34 3.22 -12.95 17.85
C SER A 34 2.59 -12.82 19.25
N GLU A 35 2.33 -11.62 19.74
CA GLU A 35 1.74 -11.34 21.04
C GLU A 35 0.27 -10.91 20.95
N GLU A 36 -0.63 -11.75 21.46
CA GLU A 36 -2.09 -11.53 21.43
C GLU A 36 -2.52 -10.20 22.09
N LYS A 37 -1.72 -9.70 23.02
CA LYS A 37 -1.96 -8.46 23.75
C LYS A 37 -1.66 -7.20 22.92
N GLU A 38 -0.67 -7.25 22.05
CA GLU A 38 -0.33 -6.12 21.17
C GLU A 38 -1.35 -5.96 20.03
N ILE A 39 -2.01 -7.05 19.63
CA ILE A 39 -3.12 -7.00 18.67
C ILE A 39 -4.31 -6.24 19.28
N GLU A 40 -4.61 -6.43 20.57
CA GLU A 40 -5.68 -5.69 21.26
C GLU A 40 -5.37 -4.19 21.34
N ASP A 41 -4.12 -3.82 21.64
CA ASP A 41 -3.68 -2.42 21.72
C ASP A 41 -3.67 -1.73 20.33
N MET A 42 -3.42 -2.46 19.23
CA MET A 42 -3.54 -1.95 17.87
C MET A 42 -4.99 -1.60 17.49
N PHE A 43 -5.99 -2.13 18.18
CA PHE A 43 -7.40 -1.86 17.93
C PHE A 43 -7.96 -0.67 18.71
N GLU A 44 -7.20 -0.05 19.63
CA GLU A 44 -7.71 1.08 20.42
C GLU A 44 -8.08 2.32 19.58
N PHE A 45 -7.43 2.52 18.43
CA PHE A 45 -7.71 3.64 17.53
C PHE A 45 -8.82 3.39 16.50
N LEU A 46 -9.41 2.20 16.48
CA LEU A 46 -10.54 1.87 15.62
C LEU A 46 -11.86 2.33 16.26
N ASP A 47 -12.75 2.86 15.44
CA ASP A 47 -14.11 3.16 15.89
C ASP A 47 -14.92 1.87 16.19
N GLN A 48 -16.09 2.02 16.85
CA GLN A 48 -16.86 0.88 17.29
C GLN A 48 -17.36 0.02 16.11
N ASN A 49 -17.72 0.62 14.97
CA ASN A 49 -18.15 -0.12 13.78
C ASN A 49 -17.01 -0.95 13.19
N GLN A 50 -15.80 -0.37 13.15
CA GLN A 50 -14.60 -1.06 12.68
C GLN A 50 -14.24 -2.21 13.61
N LYS A 51 -14.36 -2.01 14.94
CA LYS A 51 -14.16 -3.06 15.94
C LYS A 51 -15.17 -4.20 15.79
N ASP A 52 -16.41 -3.88 15.53
CA ASP A 52 -17.49 -4.88 15.36
C ASP A 52 -17.27 -5.72 14.09
N ILE A 53 -16.90 -5.09 12.97
CA ILE A 53 -16.58 -5.77 11.71
C ILE A 53 -15.38 -6.70 11.91
N LEU A 54 -14.32 -6.21 12.54
CA LEU A 54 -13.13 -7.00 12.81
C LEU A 54 -13.43 -8.11 13.82
N SER A 55 -14.18 -7.84 14.87
CA SER A 55 -14.59 -8.85 15.85
C SER A 55 -15.44 -9.95 15.23
N GLN A 56 -16.29 -9.62 14.25
CA GLN A 56 -17.07 -10.59 13.51
C GLN A 56 -16.18 -11.42 12.57
N TYR A 57 -15.24 -10.80 11.90
CA TYR A 57 -14.24 -11.47 11.07
C TYR A 57 -13.36 -12.41 11.92
N PHE A 58 -12.88 -11.94 13.09
CA PHE A 58 -12.11 -12.75 14.02
C PHE A 58 -12.97 -13.77 14.78
N ALA A 59 -14.27 -13.55 14.98
CA ALA A 59 -15.16 -14.55 15.57
C ALA A 59 -15.40 -15.72 14.61
N ASP A 60 -15.50 -15.48 13.31
CA ASP A 60 -15.53 -16.53 12.31
C ASP A 60 -14.16 -17.25 12.21
N PHE A 61 -13.10 -16.50 12.34
CA PHE A 61 -11.73 -17.03 12.47
C PHE A 61 -11.59 -17.84 13.79
N LYS A 62 -12.09 -17.34 14.92
CA LYS A 62 -12.08 -18.02 16.22
C LYS A 62 -12.99 -19.26 16.24
N LYS A 63 -14.08 -19.28 15.49
CA LYS A 63 -14.95 -20.45 15.29
C LYS A 63 -14.27 -21.57 14.50
N LEU A 64 -13.46 -21.22 13.49
CA LEU A 64 -12.59 -22.14 12.77
C LEU A 64 -11.45 -22.66 13.64
N TYR A 65 -11.07 -21.92 14.71
CA TYR A 65 -9.93 -22.20 15.60
C TYR A 65 -10.32 -22.70 16.99
N SER A 66 -11.60 -23.02 17.23
CA SER A 66 -12.08 -23.55 18.52
C SER A 66 -11.58 -24.97 18.86
N THR A 67 -10.75 -25.56 18.03
CA THR A 67 -9.87 -26.68 18.38
C THR A 67 -8.50 -26.14 18.77
N GLU A 68 -8.41 -25.75 20.01
CA GLU A 68 -7.53 -24.76 20.63
C GLU A 68 -6.04 -25.07 20.74
N SER A 69 -5.45 -26.09 20.13
CA SER A 69 -4.04 -26.30 20.48
C SER A 69 -3.05 -26.46 19.33
N LYS A 70 -3.40 -27.13 18.25
CA LYS A 70 -2.42 -27.42 17.19
C LYS A 70 -2.38 -26.40 16.07
N LEU A 71 -3.52 -25.83 15.71
CA LEU A 71 -3.59 -24.85 14.60
C LEU A 71 -3.02 -23.49 15.01
N LYS A 72 -3.34 -23.00 16.24
CA LYS A 72 -2.75 -21.76 16.78
C LYS A 72 -1.23 -21.87 16.90
N GLN A 73 -0.74 -22.98 17.45
CA GLN A 73 0.71 -23.24 17.55
C GLN A 73 1.39 -23.32 16.16
N ASN A 74 0.74 -23.93 15.18
CA ASN A 74 1.28 -24.00 13.84
C ASN A 74 1.25 -22.65 13.13
N PHE A 75 0.20 -21.85 13.32
CA PHE A 75 0.12 -20.48 12.80
C PHE A 75 1.22 -19.61 13.38
N THR A 76 1.37 -19.59 14.69
CA THR A 76 2.44 -18.85 15.38
C THR A 76 3.83 -19.27 14.91
N LYS A 77 4.05 -20.58 14.71
CA LYS A 77 5.34 -21.07 14.17
C LYS A 77 5.60 -20.58 12.75
N VAL A 78 4.60 -20.64 11.88
CA VAL A 78 4.72 -20.12 10.49
C VAL A 78 4.98 -18.62 10.53
N TRP A 79 4.23 -17.89 11.35
CA TRP A 79 4.38 -16.43 11.50
C TRP A 79 5.77 -16.03 11.97
N ASN A 80 6.29 -16.70 13.00
CA ASN A 80 7.63 -16.46 13.52
C ASN A 80 8.74 -16.78 12.51
N CYS A 81 8.47 -17.66 11.54
CA CYS A 81 9.41 -17.95 10.44
C CYS A 81 9.34 -16.94 9.30
N LEU A 82 8.27 -16.13 9.19
CA LEU A 82 8.07 -15.27 8.02
C LEU A 82 9.17 -14.23 7.86
N PHE A 83 9.68 -13.66 8.95
CA PHE A 83 10.79 -12.71 8.87
C PHE A 83 12.08 -13.36 8.36
N GLU A 84 12.37 -14.58 8.82
CA GLU A 84 13.52 -15.34 8.34
C GLU A 84 13.38 -15.70 6.87
N VAL A 85 12.19 -16.17 6.46
CA VAL A 85 11.86 -16.47 5.06
C VAL A 85 11.97 -15.21 4.18
N TYR A 86 11.41 -14.09 4.62
CA TYR A 86 11.51 -12.80 3.93
C TYR A 86 12.99 -12.39 3.72
N SER A 87 13.79 -12.45 4.79
CA SER A 87 15.19 -12.05 4.75
C SER A 87 16.02 -12.96 3.83
N LEU A 88 15.85 -14.29 3.96
CA LEU A 88 16.54 -15.27 3.14
C LEU A 88 16.13 -15.18 1.67
N TYR A 89 14.85 -14.96 1.42
CA TYR A 89 14.32 -14.79 0.06
C TYR A 89 14.94 -13.56 -0.63
N LYS A 90 14.94 -12.42 0.05
CA LYS A 90 15.58 -11.20 -0.48
C LYS A 90 17.07 -11.40 -0.75
N GLN A 91 17.79 -11.99 0.20
CA GLN A 91 19.22 -12.29 0.02
C GLN A 91 19.45 -13.17 -1.21
N THR A 92 18.65 -14.24 -1.36
CA THR A 92 18.76 -15.14 -2.50
C THR A 92 18.51 -14.43 -3.83
N LEU A 93 17.49 -13.57 -3.90
CA LEU A 93 17.21 -12.78 -5.10
C LEU A 93 18.38 -11.86 -5.48
N VAL A 94 18.97 -11.19 -4.49
CA VAL A 94 20.14 -10.33 -4.69
C VAL A 94 21.33 -11.14 -5.23
N GLU A 95 21.58 -12.33 -4.69
CA GLU A 95 22.64 -13.24 -5.18
C GLU A 95 22.45 -13.64 -6.65
N TYR A 96 21.19 -13.78 -7.09
CA TYR A 96 20.85 -14.05 -8.50
C TYR A 96 20.76 -12.80 -9.38
N GLY A 97 20.95 -11.60 -8.83
CA GLY A 97 20.84 -10.34 -9.57
C GLY A 97 19.42 -10.01 -10.02
N ILE A 98 18.41 -10.48 -9.30
CA ILE A 98 16.98 -10.26 -9.57
C ILE A 98 16.28 -9.67 -8.35
N ALA A 99 15.14 -8.99 -8.57
CA ALA A 99 14.35 -8.40 -7.51
C ALA A 99 12.88 -8.34 -7.91
N TYR A 100 11.96 -8.34 -6.92
CA TYR A 100 10.57 -7.95 -7.13
C TYR A 100 10.41 -6.43 -6.95
N SER A 101 9.26 -5.89 -7.37
CA SER A 101 9.05 -4.44 -7.45
C SER A 101 9.28 -3.72 -6.12
N GLY A 102 8.76 -4.25 -5.01
CA GLY A 102 8.91 -3.65 -3.69
C GLY A 102 10.38 -3.55 -3.24
N MET A 103 11.21 -4.57 -3.54
CA MET A 103 12.65 -4.50 -3.28
C MET A 103 13.30 -3.34 -4.02
N ILE A 104 12.95 -3.14 -5.30
CA ILE A 104 13.51 -2.07 -6.12
C ILE A 104 13.10 -0.70 -5.57
N TYR A 105 11.83 -0.54 -5.20
CA TYR A 105 11.33 0.70 -4.60
C TYR A 105 12.02 1.02 -3.28
N ARG A 106 12.13 0.03 -2.39
CA ARG A 106 12.80 0.20 -1.10
C ARG A 106 14.28 0.54 -1.27
N ASP A 107 15.01 -0.22 -2.11
CA ASP A 107 16.44 0.04 -2.38
C ASP A 107 16.63 1.46 -2.92
N LEU A 108 15.80 1.90 -3.86
CA LEU A 108 15.88 3.26 -4.38
C LEU A 108 15.66 4.30 -3.27
N VAL A 109 14.67 4.13 -2.42
CA VAL A 109 14.42 5.08 -1.30
C VAL A 109 15.61 5.11 -0.35
N GLU A 110 16.14 3.96 0.07
CA GLU A 110 17.30 3.86 0.96
C GLU A 110 18.54 4.54 0.36
N ARG A 111 18.79 4.37 -0.95
CA ARG A 111 19.90 5.01 -1.66
C ARG A 111 19.72 6.52 -1.83
N LEU A 112 18.47 6.98 -2.04
CA LEU A 112 18.15 8.41 -2.10
C LEU A 112 18.33 9.08 -0.74
N GLU A 113 17.94 8.43 0.35
CA GLU A 113 18.14 8.91 1.73
C GLU A 113 19.63 8.93 2.12
N ALA A 114 20.40 7.94 1.64
CA ALA A 114 21.85 7.90 1.84
C ALA A 114 22.64 8.85 0.92
N GLU A 115 21.98 9.58 0.03
CA GLU A 115 22.59 10.43 -1.01
C GLU A 115 23.54 9.69 -1.97
N GLU A 116 23.33 8.38 -2.12
CA GLU A 116 24.10 7.52 -3.04
C GLU A 116 23.55 7.57 -4.48
N GLU A 117 22.32 8.06 -4.65
CA GLU A 117 21.67 8.27 -5.94
C GLU A 117 21.38 9.75 -6.18
N ASN A 118 21.50 10.16 -7.43
CA ASN A 118 21.13 11.49 -7.87
C ASN A 118 20.53 11.44 -9.27
N PHE A 119 19.47 12.20 -9.48
CA PHE A 119 18.85 12.32 -10.80
C PHE A 119 19.55 13.40 -11.61
N ALA A 120 19.82 13.10 -12.89
CA ALA A 120 20.48 14.03 -13.80
C ALA A 120 19.51 15.08 -14.40
N ASP A 121 18.21 14.80 -14.36
CA ASP A 121 17.20 15.69 -14.94
C ASP A 121 16.79 16.79 -13.95
N ASP A 122 16.56 17.99 -14.47
CA ASP A 122 16.17 19.15 -13.67
C ASP A 122 14.65 19.26 -13.47
N ILE A 123 13.86 18.61 -14.34
CA ILE A 123 12.39 18.72 -14.37
C ILE A 123 11.77 17.33 -14.40
N PHE A 124 10.87 17.08 -13.46
CA PHE A 124 10.10 15.86 -13.35
C PHE A 124 8.60 16.14 -13.49
N ALA A 125 7.89 15.39 -14.32
CA ALA A 125 6.45 15.47 -14.48
C ALA A 125 5.80 14.15 -14.01
N PHE A 126 4.97 14.22 -12.98
CA PHE A 126 4.21 13.09 -12.45
C PHE A 126 2.78 13.13 -12.98
N VAL A 127 2.38 12.11 -13.73
CA VAL A 127 1.11 12.09 -14.48
C VAL A 127 0.32 10.80 -14.18
N GLY A 128 -0.96 10.94 -13.84
CA GLY A 128 -1.91 9.83 -13.79
C GLY A 128 -1.80 8.91 -12.57
N PHE A 129 -1.05 9.28 -11.54
CA PHE A 129 -1.02 8.55 -10.27
C PHE A 129 -2.32 8.77 -9.49
N ASN A 130 -2.74 7.75 -8.73
CA ASN A 130 -3.92 7.83 -7.87
C ASN A 130 -3.56 7.49 -6.42
N VAL A 131 -3.36 6.21 -6.10
CA VAL A 131 -2.95 5.79 -4.77
C VAL A 131 -1.43 5.67 -4.75
N LEU A 132 -0.78 6.52 -3.97
CA LEU A 132 0.67 6.44 -3.77
C LEU A 132 0.97 5.54 -2.58
N ASN A 133 1.83 4.54 -2.77
CA ASN A 133 2.42 3.79 -1.66
C ASN A 133 3.51 4.62 -0.95
N SER A 134 4.03 4.13 0.16
CA SER A 134 5.00 4.88 0.97
C SER A 134 6.31 5.14 0.22
N SER A 135 6.78 4.19 -0.58
CA SER A 135 8.01 4.36 -1.38
C SER A 135 7.83 5.42 -2.48
N GLU A 136 6.71 5.36 -3.22
CA GLU A 136 6.41 6.37 -4.25
C GLU A 136 6.32 7.76 -3.64
N ARG A 137 5.70 7.89 -2.48
CA ARG A 137 5.58 9.14 -1.75
C ARG A 137 6.95 9.67 -1.30
N ALA A 138 7.81 8.82 -0.76
CA ALA A 138 9.17 9.18 -0.37
C ALA A 138 10.01 9.64 -1.58
N ILE A 139 9.91 8.93 -2.71
CA ILE A 139 10.58 9.31 -3.97
C ILE A 139 10.08 10.68 -4.46
N PHE A 140 8.75 10.91 -4.45
CA PHE A 140 8.18 12.18 -4.87
C PHE A 140 8.66 13.34 -4.01
N HIS A 141 8.73 13.16 -2.68
CA HIS A 141 9.28 14.17 -1.78
C HIS A 141 10.74 14.44 -2.06
N HIS A 142 11.56 13.39 -2.19
CA HIS A 142 12.99 13.56 -2.46
C HIS A 142 13.22 14.35 -3.76
N ILE A 143 12.48 14.04 -4.83
CA ILE A 143 12.59 14.75 -6.11
C ILE A 143 12.07 16.19 -5.97
N LYS A 144 10.94 16.40 -5.28
CA LYS A 144 10.38 17.72 -5.03
C LYS A 144 11.35 18.66 -4.30
N ASP A 145 12.13 18.11 -3.38
CA ASP A 145 13.06 18.89 -2.57
C ASP A 145 14.32 19.31 -3.33
N LYS A 146 14.68 18.58 -4.37
CA LYS A 146 15.96 18.76 -5.12
C LYS A 146 15.78 19.25 -6.55
N HIS A 147 14.58 19.08 -7.15
CA HIS A 147 14.32 19.32 -8.57
C HIS A 147 13.03 20.10 -8.79
N THR A 148 12.85 20.61 -9.98
CA THR A 148 11.56 21.18 -10.42
C THR A 148 10.56 20.04 -10.68
N THR A 149 9.40 20.09 -10.02
CA THR A 149 8.37 19.06 -10.15
C THR A 149 7.05 19.62 -10.64
N LEU A 150 6.41 18.90 -11.54
CA LEU A 150 5.08 19.18 -12.09
C LEU A 150 4.17 17.99 -11.76
N TYR A 151 2.97 18.26 -11.23
CA TYR A 151 2.01 17.22 -10.87
C TYR A 151 0.72 17.37 -11.66
N PHE A 152 0.30 16.30 -12.32
CA PHE A 152 -0.90 16.24 -13.16
C PHE A 152 -1.80 15.10 -12.67
N TRP A 153 -2.72 15.45 -11.75
CA TRP A 153 -3.69 14.52 -11.20
C TRP A 153 -4.95 14.46 -12.07
N ASP A 154 -5.48 13.26 -12.30
CA ASP A 154 -6.75 13.04 -12.98
C ASP A 154 -7.84 12.72 -11.94
N TYR A 155 -8.78 13.63 -11.74
CA TYR A 155 -9.87 13.48 -10.77
C TYR A 155 -11.08 14.34 -11.16
N ASP A 156 -12.20 14.10 -10.49
CA ASP A 156 -13.36 14.98 -10.56
C ASP A 156 -13.70 15.56 -9.20
N THR A 157 -14.04 16.84 -9.16
CA THR A 157 -14.40 17.56 -7.93
C THR A 157 -15.62 16.98 -7.25
N TYR A 158 -16.47 16.24 -7.95
CA TYR A 158 -17.57 15.49 -7.35
C TYR A 158 -17.08 14.56 -6.23
N TYR A 159 -15.94 13.90 -6.42
CA TYR A 159 -15.35 13.00 -5.42
C TYR A 159 -14.48 13.72 -4.39
N THR A 160 -13.83 14.81 -4.76
CA THR A 160 -12.82 15.44 -3.90
C THR A 160 -13.38 16.60 -3.05
N SER A 161 -14.48 17.24 -3.45
CA SER A 161 -15.07 18.36 -2.71
C SER A 161 -15.71 17.94 -1.39
N ASN A 162 -16.27 16.74 -1.32
CA ASN A 162 -16.89 16.25 -0.10
C ASN A 162 -15.89 15.38 0.69
N ARG A 163 -15.50 15.84 1.87
CA ARG A 163 -14.55 15.11 2.75
C ARG A 163 -15.09 13.77 3.25
N LEU A 164 -16.41 13.57 3.26
CA LEU A 164 -17.04 12.29 3.64
C LEU A 164 -17.05 11.28 2.48
N ASN A 165 -16.70 11.70 1.26
CA ASN A 165 -16.62 10.78 0.13
C ASN A 165 -15.27 10.06 0.14
N GLU A 166 -15.30 8.77 0.49
CA GLU A 166 -14.09 7.92 0.60
C GLU A 166 -13.38 7.74 -0.73
N ALA A 167 -14.11 7.74 -1.87
CA ALA A 167 -13.52 7.62 -3.20
C ALA A 167 -12.52 8.74 -3.54
N GLY A 168 -12.68 9.92 -2.91
CA GLY A 168 -11.76 11.05 -3.07
C GLY A 168 -10.62 11.10 -2.05
N LEU A 169 -10.54 10.18 -1.10
CA LEU A 169 -9.61 10.25 0.04
C LEU A 169 -8.15 10.38 -0.39
N PHE A 170 -7.69 9.45 -1.20
CA PHE A 170 -6.28 9.43 -1.65
C PHE A 170 -5.94 10.62 -2.53
N MET A 171 -6.85 11.00 -3.43
CA MET A 171 -6.65 12.12 -4.31
C MET A 171 -6.59 13.46 -3.55
N ARG A 172 -7.45 13.67 -2.54
CA ARG A 172 -7.36 14.86 -1.66
C ARG A 172 -6.00 14.95 -0.98
N LYS A 173 -5.49 13.83 -0.47
CA LYS A 173 -4.18 13.75 0.16
C LYS A 173 -3.07 14.07 -0.84
N ASN A 174 -3.14 13.54 -2.06
CA ASN A 174 -2.15 13.81 -3.10
C ASN A 174 -2.14 15.28 -3.51
N ILE A 175 -3.32 15.88 -3.72
CA ILE A 175 -3.44 17.31 -4.10
C ILE A 175 -2.92 18.24 -3.00
N GLU A 176 -3.18 17.89 -1.74
CA GLU A 176 -2.69 18.68 -0.58
C GLU A 176 -1.16 18.62 -0.47
N GLU A 177 -0.57 17.45 -0.68
CA GLU A 177 0.86 17.19 -0.51
C GLU A 177 1.69 17.57 -1.74
N PHE A 178 1.12 17.36 -2.93
CA PHE A 178 1.71 17.63 -4.23
C PHE A 178 0.71 18.41 -5.10
N PRO A 179 0.61 19.74 -4.94
CA PRO A 179 -0.35 20.54 -5.67
C PRO A 179 -0.15 20.47 -7.19
N HIS A 180 -1.24 20.60 -7.93
CA HIS A 180 -1.18 20.73 -9.40
C HIS A 180 -0.29 21.86 -9.85
N ASP A 181 0.29 21.72 -11.03
CA ASP A 181 0.83 22.85 -11.76
C ASP A 181 -0.28 23.86 -12.12
N GLU A 182 -0.02 25.15 -11.87
CA GLU A 182 -0.99 26.23 -12.08
C GLU A 182 -1.43 26.38 -13.55
N SER A 183 -0.63 25.89 -14.50
CA SER A 183 -0.96 25.90 -15.93
C SER A 183 -2.07 24.92 -16.30
N PHE A 184 -2.42 23.97 -15.41
CA PHE A 184 -3.44 22.98 -15.65
C PHE A 184 -4.84 23.57 -15.45
N SER A 185 -5.65 23.61 -16.51
CA SER A 185 -6.98 24.25 -16.48
C SER A 185 -7.94 23.54 -15.53
N GLN A 186 -8.44 24.24 -14.52
CA GLN A 186 -9.44 23.75 -13.56
C GLN A 186 -10.78 23.32 -14.19
N ASN A 187 -11.08 23.75 -15.41
CA ASN A 187 -12.31 23.39 -16.13
C ASN A 187 -12.41 21.88 -16.46
N ASN A 188 -11.32 21.15 -16.34
CA ASN A 188 -11.30 19.70 -16.59
C ASN A 188 -11.77 18.86 -15.40
N PHE A 189 -11.98 19.45 -14.22
CA PHE A 189 -12.21 18.72 -12.97
C PHE A 189 -13.66 18.67 -12.49
N SER A 190 -14.66 19.06 -13.31
CA SER A 190 -16.07 19.12 -12.91
C SER A 190 -17.00 18.50 -13.94
N LYS A 191 -16.59 17.45 -14.62
CA LYS A 191 -17.36 16.84 -15.71
C LYS A 191 -18.56 16.03 -15.23
N ILE A 192 -18.43 15.34 -14.11
CA ILE A 192 -19.51 14.51 -13.56
C ILE A 192 -20.65 15.40 -13.02
N ALA A 193 -20.32 16.53 -12.41
CA ALA A 193 -21.31 17.47 -11.89
C ALA A 193 -22.05 18.26 -12.97
N SER A 194 -21.52 18.36 -14.21
CA SER A 194 -22.12 19.11 -15.30
C SER A 194 -23.33 18.41 -15.97
N ASN A 195 -23.61 17.16 -15.63
CA ASN A 195 -24.72 16.35 -16.15
C ASN A 195 -24.72 16.10 -17.67
N ASP A 196 -23.61 16.36 -18.37
CA ASP A 196 -23.48 16.16 -19.81
C ASP A 196 -23.12 14.71 -20.19
N GLY A 197 -23.15 13.79 -19.24
CA GLY A 197 -22.85 12.38 -19.43
C GLY A 197 -24.08 11.52 -19.72
N SER A 198 -23.99 10.64 -20.72
CA SER A 198 -24.95 9.54 -20.90
C SER A 198 -24.46 8.26 -20.25
N LEU A 199 -25.27 7.63 -19.42
CA LEU A 199 -25.01 6.31 -18.86
C LEU A 199 -25.60 5.24 -19.78
N ASN A 200 -24.76 4.42 -20.40
CA ASN A 200 -25.19 3.26 -21.17
C ASN A 200 -24.97 1.98 -20.36
N ILE A 201 -26.03 1.32 -19.95
CA ILE A 201 -25.98 0.02 -19.28
C ILE A 201 -26.16 -1.07 -20.33
N ILE A 202 -25.13 -1.88 -20.56
CA ILE A 202 -25.16 -3.03 -21.44
C ILE A 202 -25.25 -4.28 -20.56
N SER A 203 -26.41 -4.99 -20.63
CA SER A 203 -26.57 -6.32 -20.03
C SER A 203 -26.21 -7.37 -21.08
N THR A 204 -25.24 -8.22 -20.79
CA THR A 204 -24.98 -9.43 -21.60
C THR A 204 -25.61 -10.63 -20.88
N THR A 205 -26.46 -11.37 -21.60
CA THR A 205 -27.03 -12.65 -21.16
C THR A 205 -26.03 -13.79 -21.37
#